data_8728fe8a13b9f8b96b5f9767cd3a824e
#
_entry.id   8728fe8a13b9f8b96b5f9767cd3a824e
#
_cell.length_a   1.000
_cell.length_b   1.000
_cell.length_c   1.000
_cell.angle_alpha   90.00
_cell.angle_beta   90.00
_cell.angle_gamma   90.00
#
_symmetry.space_group_name_H-M   'P 1'
#
loop_
_entity.id
_entity.type
_entity.pdbx_description
1 polymer ?
#
loop_
_entity_poly.entity_id
_entity_poly.type
_entity_poly.pdbx_seq_one_letter_code
_entity_poly.pdbx_strand_id
1 'polypeptide(L)'
;MDLYDANSICRVIFTIISIALTLGPTIADFNKTHATHPDWPGHARFHVVWQVLGFYPIAIMNIVILWLYIPDFYYPYQLFFWLFWYFSFLGSFIITALAMPIYNGTLSDKGGRTP
;
A
#
# COMPACT_ATOMS: atom_id res chain seq x y z
N MET A 1 -2.47 24.38 -16.13
CA MET A 1 -3.14 24.28 -14.81
C MET A 1 -2.70 25.47 -13.97
N ASP A 2 -3.65 26.22 -13.44
CA ASP A 2 -3.34 27.31 -12.53
C ASP A 2 -3.09 26.76 -11.13
N LEU A 3 -1.87 26.89 -10.64
CA LEU A 3 -1.48 26.41 -9.31
C LEU A 3 -2.06 27.27 -8.18
N TYR A 4 -2.65 28.42 -8.50
CA TYR A 4 -3.18 29.32 -7.51
C TYR A 4 -4.66 29.10 -7.24
N ASP A 5 -5.35 28.27 -8.02
CA ASP A 5 -6.73 27.90 -7.70
C ASP A 5 -6.76 26.84 -6.59
N ALA A 6 -7.83 26.85 -5.79
CA ALA A 6 -7.99 25.93 -4.65
C ALA A 6 -7.92 24.45 -5.08
N ASN A 7 -8.38 24.14 -6.30
CA ASN A 7 -8.41 22.78 -6.81
C ASN A 7 -7.00 22.28 -7.11
N SER A 8 -6.14 23.12 -7.71
CA SER A 8 -4.74 22.80 -7.96
C SER A 8 -3.95 22.65 -6.67
N ILE A 9 -4.19 23.52 -5.69
CA ILE A 9 -3.56 23.43 -4.38
C ILE A 9 -3.93 22.10 -3.69
N CYS A 10 -5.21 21.74 -3.70
CA CYS A 10 -5.67 20.45 -3.14
C CYS A 10 -5.03 19.26 -3.83
N ARG A 11 -4.91 19.27 -5.16
CA ARG A 11 -4.24 18.20 -5.90
C ARG A 11 -2.79 18.01 -5.47
N VAL A 12 -2.05 19.10 -5.32
CA VAL A 12 -0.66 19.04 -4.85
C VAL A 12 -0.59 18.48 -3.43
N ILE A 13 -1.42 18.98 -2.52
CA ILE A 13 -1.45 18.50 -1.13
C ILE A 13 -1.76 16.99 -1.07
N PHE A 14 -2.80 16.54 -1.76
CA PHE A 14 -3.16 15.12 -1.75
C PHE A 14 -2.13 14.24 -2.45
N THR A 15 -1.40 14.76 -3.43
CA THR A 15 -0.27 14.04 -4.03
C THR A 15 0.85 13.83 -3.02
N ILE A 16 1.20 14.88 -2.27
CA ILE A 16 2.20 14.78 -1.20
C ILE A 16 1.78 13.77 -0.13
N ILE A 17 0.52 13.81 0.30
CA ILE A 17 -0.01 12.86 1.27
C ILE A 17 0.06 11.43 0.72
N SER A 18 -0.29 11.21 -0.55
CA SER A 18 -0.22 9.88 -1.17
C SER A 18 1.21 9.34 -1.23
N ILE A 19 2.17 10.20 -1.54
CA ILE A 19 3.60 9.82 -1.49
C ILE A 19 4.01 9.50 -0.05
N ALA A 20 3.59 10.29 0.92
CA ALA A 20 3.91 10.06 2.33
C ALA A 20 3.32 8.73 2.85
N LEU A 21 2.17 8.29 2.33
CA LEU A 21 1.56 7.00 2.68
C LEU A 21 2.43 5.80 2.26
N THR A 22 3.27 5.95 1.27
CA THR A 22 4.19 4.89 0.84
C THR A 22 5.57 5.04 1.47
N LEU A 23 6.15 6.24 1.40
CA LEU A 23 7.50 6.49 1.91
C LEU A 23 7.57 6.41 3.43
N GLY A 24 6.59 6.94 4.14
CA GLY A 24 6.56 6.91 5.59
C GLY A 24 6.66 5.50 6.16
N PRO A 25 5.69 4.61 5.87
CA PRO A 25 5.73 3.22 6.32
C PRO A 25 6.93 2.44 5.78
N THR A 26 7.36 2.70 4.54
CA THR A 26 8.53 2.02 3.99
C THR A 26 9.79 2.35 4.78
N ILE A 27 10.03 3.61 5.08
CA ILE A 27 11.20 4.04 5.86
C ILE A 27 11.07 3.58 7.31
N ALA A 28 9.89 3.73 7.92
CA ALA A 28 9.66 3.40 9.32
C ALA A 28 9.70 1.89 9.59
N ASP A 29 9.15 1.08 8.69
CA ASP A 29 8.81 -0.31 8.97
C ASP A 29 9.61 -1.34 8.17
N PHE A 30 10.17 -0.99 6.99
CA PHE A 30 10.95 -1.93 6.17
C PHE A 30 12.41 -2.01 6.61
N ASN A 31 12.62 -2.34 7.87
CA ASN A 31 13.93 -2.44 8.48
C ASN A 31 13.88 -3.35 9.72
N LYS A 32 15.00 -3.40 10.46
CA LYS A 32 15.15 -4.24 11.65
C LYS A 32 14.26 -3.84 12.82
N THR A 33 13.60 -2.68 12.76
CA THR A 33 12.67 -2.29 13.83
C THR A 33 11.31 -2.99 13.70
N HIS A 34 10.95 -3.43 12.49
CA HIS A 34 9.64 -4.03 12.21
C HIS A 34 9.73 -5.24 11.26
N ALA A 35 9.89 -5.01 9.95
CA ALA A 35 9.79 -6.07 8.94
C ALA A 35 10.79 -7.20 9.10
N THR A 36 11.99 -6.90 9.61
CA THR A 36 13.04 -7.88 9.86
C THR A 36 13.48 -7.89 11.33
N HIS A 37 12.57 -7.50 12.24
CA HIS A 37 12.86 -7.50 13.68
C HIS A 37 13.18 -8.91 14.16
N PRO A 38 14.38 -9.14 14.73
CA PRO A 38 14.84 -10.50 15.05
C PRO A 38 14.02 -11.18 16.14
N ASP A 39 13.44 -10.41 17.07
CA ASP A 39 12.67 -10.93 18.19
C ASP A 39 11.17 -11.05 17.90
N TRP A 40 10.72 -10.58 16.75
CA TRP A 40 9.31 -10.67 16.40
C TRP A 40 8.98 -12.03 15.78
N PRO A 41 7.78 -12.57 16.06
CA PRO A 41 7.29 -13.74 15.33
C PRO A 41 7.22 -13.47 13.83
N GLY A 42 7.46 -14.50 13.04
CA GLY A 42 7.40 -14.37 11.57
C GLY A 42 6.05 -13.87 11.06
N HIS A 43 4.97 -14.20 11.78
CA HIS A 43 3.63 -13.72 11.45
C HIS A 43 3.47 -12.21 11.66
N ALA A 44 4.07 -11.65 12.70
CA ALA A 44 4.08 -10.21 12.91
C ALA A 44 4.84 -9.49 11.78
N ARG A 45 5.99 -10.01 11.38
CA ARG A 45 6.74 -9.50 10.22
C ARG A 45 5.91 -9.59 8.94
N PHE A 46 5.18 -10.67 8.73
CA PHE A 46 4.28 -10.83 7.58
C PHE A 46 3.23 -9.70 7.53
N HIS A 47 2.57 -9.39 8.62
CA HIS A 47 1.56 -8.32 8.65
C HIS A 47 2.15 -6.95 8.34
N VAL A 48 3.35 -6.66 8.82
CA VAL A 48 4.03 -5.40 8.53
C VAL A 48 4.34 -5.27 7.04
N VAL A 49 4.91 -6.30 6.44
CA VAL A 49 5.24 -6.30 5.00
C VAL A 49 3.99 -6.19 4.15
N TRP A 50 2.96 -6.93 4.50
CA TRP A 50 1.66 -6.85 3.80
C TRP A 50 1.06 -5.46 3.86
N GLN A 51 1.05 -4.84 5.03
CA GLN A 51 0.52 -3.49 5.23
C GLN A 51 1.27 -2.46 4.38
N VAL A 52 2.59 -2.46 4.43
CA VAL A 52 3.41 -1.50 3.67
C VAL A 52 3.20 -1.68 2.17
N LEU A 53 3.21 -2.90 1.67
CA LEU A 53 2.97 -3.18 0.25
C LEU A 53 1.55 -2.78 -0.17
N GLY A 54 0.57 -2.90 0.70
CA GLY A 54 -0.83 -2.54 0.42
C GLY A 54 -1.04 -1.05 0.18
N PHE A 55 -0.20 -0.18 0.73
CA PHE A 55 -0.30 1.26 0.51
C PHE A 55 0.09 1.70 -0.90
N TYR A 56 0.95 0.96 -1.59
CA TYR A 56 1.45 1.33 -2.92
C TYR A 56 0.34 1.42 -3.97
N PRO A 57 -0.50 0.39 -4.17
CA PRO A 57 -1.59 0.49 -5.15
C PRO A 57 -2.58 1.62 -4.83
N ILE A 58 -2.89 1.84 -3.55
CA ILE A 58 -3.78 2.93 -3.13
C ILE A 58 -3.18 4.28 -3.49
N ALA A 59 -1.91 4.51 -3.19
CA ALA A 59 -1.23 5.76 -3.49
C ALA A 59 -1.15 6.01 -5.01
N ILE A 60 -0.83 4.98 -5.79
CA ILE A 60 -0.79 5.08 -7.25
C ILE A 60 -2.18 5.45 -7.79
N MET A 61 -3.22 4.78 -7.33
CA MET A 61 -4.61 5.06 -7.73
C MET A 61 -4.99 6.51 -7.39
N ASN A 62 -4.67 6.97 -6.18
CA ASN A 62 -4.96 8.33 -5.75
C ASN A 62 -4.29 9.36 -6.67
N ILE A 63 -3.01 9.19 -6.97
CA ILE A 63 -2.27 10.11 -7.83
C ILE A 63 -2.83 10.10 -9.25
N VAL A 64 -3.14 8.93 -9.78
CA VAL A 64 -3.76 8.80 -11.12
C VAL A 64 -5.09 9.54 -11.18
N ILE A 65 -5.97 9.33 -10.21
CA ILE A 65 -7.28 10.01 -10.17
C ILE A 65 -7.14 11.53 -10.02
N LEU A 66 -6.18 11.99 -9.22
CA LEU A 66 -5.96 13.41 -9.02
C LEU A 66 -5.51 14.15 -10.30
N TRP A 67 -4.76 13.48 -11.15
CA TRP A 67 -4.12 14.12 -12.30
C TRP A 67 -4.69 13.73 -13.66
N LEU A 68 -5.44 12.62 -13.74
CA LEU A 68 -6.17 12.29 -14.94
C LEU A 68 -7.48 13.06 -14.99
N TYR A 69 -7.71 13.76 -16.11
CA TYR A 69 -9.01 14.32 -16.39
C TYR A 69 -9.94 13.20 -16.86
N ILE A 70 -10.92 12.88 -16.03
CA ILE A 70 -11.99 11.93 -16.36
C ILE A 70 -13.28 12.74 -16.39
N PRO A 71 -13.79 13.10 -17.61
CA PRO A 71 -14.96 13.97 -17.73
C PRO A 71 -16.19 13.41 -17.01
N ASP A 72 -16.42 12.12 -17.17
CA ASP A 72 -17.52 11.41 -16.54
C ASP A 72 -17.01 10.13 -15.89
N PHE A 73 -17.27 9.96 -14.60
CA PHE A 73 -16.88 8.76 -13.88
C PHE A 73 -17.89 7.63 -14.15
N TYR A 74 -17.79 7.04 -15.31
CA TYR A 74 -18.71 5.98 -15.72
C TYR A 74 -18.14 4.56 -15.46
N TYR A 75 -18.96 3.57 -15.67
CA TYR A 75 -18.76 2.18 -15.26
C TYR A 75 -17.36 1.59 -15.54
N PRO A 76 -16.74 1.73 -16.73
CA PRO A 76 -15.40 1.19 -16.94
C PRO A 76 -14.34 1.73 -15.98
N TYR A 77 -14.40 3.02 -15.63
CA TYR A 77 -13.45 3.62 -14.68
C TYR A 77 -13.70 3.14 -13.26
N GLN A 78 -14.95 2.88 -12.90
CA GLN A 78 -15.29 2.29 -11.62
C GLN A 78 -14.69 0.89 -11.47
N LEU A 79 -14.66 0.09 -12.54
CA LEU A 79 -14.01 -1.23 -12.54
C LEU A 79 -12.51 -1.11 -12.27
N PHE A 80 -11.82 -0.15 -12.90
CA PHE A 80 -10.41 0.10 -12.59
C PHE A 80 -10.18 0.50 -11.15
N PHE A 81 -11.05 1.34 -10.60
CA PHE A 81 -11.00 1.74 -9.21
C PHE A 81 -11.09 0.53 -8.27
N TRP A 82 -12.06 -0.34 -8.50
CA TRP A 82 -12.23 -1.57 -7.74
C TRP A 82 -11.04 -2.52 -7.90
N LEU A 83 -10.47 -2.61 -9.10
CA LEU A 83 -9.31 -3.44 -9.38
C LEU A 83 -8.11 -3.02 -8.51
N PHE A 84 -7.80 -1.74 -8.46
CA PHE A 84 -6.72 -1.22 -7.59
C PHE A 84 -6.98 -1.47 -6.12
N TRP A 85 -8.23 -1.34 -5.71
CA TRP A 85 -8.63 -1.62 -4.34
C TRP A 85 -8.39 -3.08 -3.95
N TYR A 86 -8.84 -4.01 -4.78
CA TYR A 86 -8.57 -5.44 -4.57
C TYR A 86 -7.08 -5.76 -4.63
N PHE A 87 -6.35 -5.16 -5.54
CA PHE A 87 -4.92 -5.36 -5.66
C PHE A 87 -4.16 -4.90 -4.41
N SER A 88 -4.65 -3.86 -3.74
CA SER A 88 -4.08 -3.40 -2.48
C SER A 88 -4.12 -4.48 -1.39
N PHE A 89 -5.19 -5.25 -1.33
CA PHE A 89 -5.34 -6.31 -0.32
C PHE A 89 -4.82 -7.66 -0.80
N LEU A 90 -5.33 -8.14 -1.92
CA LEU A 90 -5.05 -9.51 -2.39
C LEU A 90 -3.71 -9.61 -3.10
N GLY A 91 -3.40 -8.68 -3.98
CA GLY A 91 -2.13 -8.67 -4.69
C GLY A 91 -0.95 -8.49 -3.75
N SER A 92 -1.05 -7.54 -2.84
CA SER A 92 -0.01 -7.31 -1.82
C SER A 92 0.13 -8.52 -0.88
N PHE A 93 -0.97 -9.18 -0.52
CA PHE A 93 -0.93 -10.42 0.25
C PHE A 93 -0.15 -11.52 -0.46
N ILE A 94 -0.43 -11.73 -1.74
CA ILE A 94 0.27 -12.76 -2.55
C ILE A 94 1.76 -12.44 -2.62
N ILE A 95 2.13 -11.19 -2.93
CA ILE A 95 3.53 -10.77 -2.99
C ILE A 95 4.20 -10.98 -1.63
N THR A 96 3.54 -10.58 -0.56
CA THR A 96 4.04 -10.75 0.81
C THR A 96 4.29 -12.22 1.14
N ALA A 97 3.36 -13.10 0.77
CA ALA A 97 3.47 -14.53 0.98
C ALA A 97 4.63 -15.15 0.18
N LEU A 98 4.76 -14.77 -1.08
CA LEU A 98 5.86 -15.25 -1.93
C LEU A 98 7.23 -14.74 -1.46
N ALA A 99 7.29 -13.57 -0.87
CA ALA A 99 8.51 -12.96 -0.37
C ALA A 99 8.90 -13.39 1.05
N MET A 100 8.13 -14.25 1.71
CA MET A 100 8.39 -14.68 3.09
C MET A 100 9.84 -15.10 3.37
N PRO A 101 10.55 -15.82 2.48
CA PRO A 101 11.94 -16.15 2.74
C PRO A 101 12.87 -14.94 2.86
N ILE A 102 12.53 -13.82 2.21
CA ILE A 102 13.37 -12.61 2.19
C ILE A 102 13.41 -11.93 3.56
N TYR A 103 12.28 -11.88 4.27
CA TYR A 103 12.17 -11.22 5.56
C TYR A 103 11.87 -12.19 6.72
N ASN A 104 11.92 -13.47 6.46
CA ASN A 104 11.68 -14.54 7.42
C ASN A 104 10.27 -14.45 8.06
N GLY A 105 9.28 -14.25 7.21
CA GLY A 105 7.87 -14.20 7.60
C GLY A 105 7.23 -15.58 7.64
N THR A 106 6.10 -15.69 8.32
CA THR A 106 5.29 -16.91 8.38
C THR A 106 3.80 -16.56 8.31
N LEU A 107 3.00 -17.48 7.76
CA LEU A 107 1.55 -17.29 7.68
C LEU A 107 0.83 -17.47 9.03
N SER A 108 1.49 -18.07 10.00
CA SER A 108 0.94 -18.25 11.33
C SER A 108 2.01 -18.17 12.40
N ASP A 109 1.62 -17.86 13.62
CA ASP A 109 2.50 -17.91 14.78
C ASP A 109 2.75 -19.34 15.24
N LYS A 110 3.92 -19.58 15.86
CA LYS A 110 4.25 -20.90 16.42
C LYS A 110 3.28 -21.37 17.50
N GLY A 111 2.63 -20.47 18.20
CA GLY A 111 1.60 -20.78 19.19
C GLY A 111 0.19 -20.73 18.62
N GLY A 112 0.04 -20.33 17.36
CA GLY A 112 -1.23 -20.25 16.67
C GLY A 112 -1.66 -21.57 16.09
N ARG A 113 -2.91 -21.62 15.64
CA ARG A 113 -3.39 -22.78 14.88
C ARG A 113 -2.57 -22.89 13.61
N THR A 114 -2.03 -24.06 13.36
CA THR A 114 -1.36 -24.34 12.10
C THR A 114 -2.31 -24.09 10.94
N PRO A 115 -1.83 -23.47 9.89
CA PRO A 115 -2.63 -23.32 8.69
C PRO A 115 -3.02 -24.67 8.11
#